data_0d7fc710fa542354c46c19fb712538b9
#
_entry.id   0d7fc710fa542354c46c19fb712538b9
#
_cell.length_a   1.000
_cell.length_b   1.000
_cell.length_c   1.000
_cell.angle_alpha   90.00
_cell.angle_beta   90.00
_cell.angle_gamma   90.00
#
_symmetry.space_group_name_H-M   'P 1'
#
loop_
_entity.id
_entity.type
_entity.pdbx_description
1 polymer ?
#
loop_
_entity_poly.entity_id
_entity_poly.type
_entity_poly.pdbx_seq_one_letter_code
_entity_poly.pdbx_strand_id
1 'polypeptide(L)'
;MLILKPSDVPPSEITPPEVYRERRRFMQGMGVLVAGAALGGAPDVHAGIKLAGVRASAYKLDEDQTPYKSVTTYNNFYEFGTGKSDPAENAGSFRTRPWTVTVEGEVGNPGEYDIDSLLKLAPLEERVYRMRCVEGWSMVIPWVGFPLHEIIRRAAPRGNAKYVEFVTLNDRRQMPGQRSRVLDWPYVEGLRMDEAMNPLTLMAVGLYGEVLPNQNGAPIRLVVPWKYGFYSNVNPQVDHPRWSQAKERRIGEFFKRDTLMFNGYGEQVAQMYRGMDLKKFF
;
A
#
# COMPACT_ATOMS: atom_id res chain seq x y z
N MET A 1 20.03 39.95 -2.80
CA MET A 1 18.94 39.91 -1.80
C MET A 1 18.29 38.51 -1.89
N LEU A 2 18.70 37.58 -1.05
CA LEU A 2 18.15 36.22 -1.02
C LEU A 2 16.89 36.28 -0.16
N ILE A 3 15.73 36.17 -0.79
CA ILE A 3 14.46 36.00 -0.08
C ILE A 3 14.36 34.52 0.31
N LEU A 4 14.77 34.20 1.53
CA LEU A 4 14.45 32.92 2.17
C LEU A 4 12.94 32.92 2.46
N LYS A 5 12.17 32.19 1.66
CA LYS A 5 10.83 31.79 2.09
C LYS A 5 11.00 30.75 3.20
N PRO A 6 10.24 30.84 4.31
CA PRO A 6 10.19 29.77 5.31
C PRO A 6 9.81 28.46 4.62
N SER A 7 10.44 27.35 5.00
CA SER A 7 10.00 26.05 4.52
C SER A 7 8.63 25.75 5.12
N ASP A 8 7.64 25.55 4.29
CA ASP A 8 6.27 25.24 4.71
C ASP A 8 6.13 23.80 5.28
N VAL A 9 7.23 23.09 5.41
CA VAL A 9 7.31 21.70 5.91
C VAL A 9 7.95 21.72 7.29
N PRO A 10 7.25 21.31 8.36
CA PRO A 10 7.84 21.22 9.68
C PRO A 10 9.02 20.23 9.69
N PRO A 11 10.06 20.46 10.53
CA PRO A 11 11.25 19.61 10.59
C PRO A 11 10.97 18.13 10.88
N SER A 12 9.82 17.81 11.50
CA SER A 12 9.35 16.44 11.76
C SER A 12 8.93 15.68 10.50
N GLU A 13 8.68 16.37 9.39
CA GLU A 13 8.25 15.77 8.11
C GLU A 13 9.41 15.62 7.12
N ILE A 14 10.61 16.09 7.49
CA ILE A 14 11.82 15.95 6.67
C ILE A 14 12.48 14.63 7.03
N THR A 15 12.62 13.74 6.04
CA THR A 15 13.39 12.49 6.21
C THR A 15 14.79 12.82 6.74
N PRO A 16 15.21 12.29 7.90
CA PRO A 16 16.52 12.57 8.46
C PRO A 16 17.65 12.28 7.48
N PRO A 17 18.73 13.10 7.47
CA PRO A 17 19.87 12.93 6.55
C PRO A 17 20.54 11.55 6.63
N GLU A 18 20.47 10.88 7.79
CA GLU A 18 20.99 9.54 8.01
C GLU A 18 20.23 8.51 7.16
N VAL A 19 18.89 8.56 7.16
CA VAL A 19 18.02 7.69 6.35
C VAL A 19 18.28 7.91 4.85
N TYR A 20 18.59 9.16 4.46
CA TYR A 20 18.95 9.48 3.08
C TYR A 20 20.33 8.94 2.68
N ARG A 21 21.29 8.89 3.60
CA ARG A 21 22.66 8.35 3.36
C ARG A 21 22.69 6.84 3.27
N GLU A 22 21.90 6.14 4.07
CA GLU A 22 21.76 4.68 4.00
C GLU A 22 21.16 4.21 2.69
N ARG A 23 20.27 5.01 2.08
CA ARG A 23 19.76 4.79 0.73
C ARG A 23 20.88 4.66 -0.31
N ARG A 24 21.93 5.46 -0.20
CA ARG A 24 23.08 5.42 -1.12
C ARG A 24 23.94 4.16 -0.94
N ARG A 25 24.12 3.71 0.30
CA ARG A 25 24.84 2.46 0.62
C ARG A 25 24.07 1.24 0.17
N PHE A 26 22.76 1.24 0.34
CA PHE A 26 21.88 0.17 -0.14
C PHE A 26 21.91 0.05 -1.68
N MET A 27 21.86 1.17 -2.39
CA MET A 27 21.95 1.19 -3.86
C MET A 27 23.31 0.70 -4.37
N GLN A 28 24.38 0.90 -3.60
CA GLN A 28 25.73 0.38 -3.93
C GLN A 28 25.87 -1.11 -3.62
N GLY A 29 25.19 -1.61 -2.57
CA GLY A 29 25.16 -3.05 -2.22
C GLY A 29 24.39 -3.91 -3.21
N MET A 30 23.33 -3.37 -3.83
CA MET A 30 22.56 -4.11 -4.85
C MET A 30 23.34 -4.41 -6.13
N GLY A 31 24.31 -3.54 -6.49
CA GLY A 31 25.18 -3.76 -7.66
C GLY A 31 26.12 -4.97 -7.51
N VAL A 32 26.43 -5.39 -6.29
CA VAL A 32 27.36 -6.51 -6.00
C VAL A 32 26.61 -7.84 -5.91
N LEU A 33 25.32 -7.85 -5.53
CA LEU A 33 24.55 -9.09 -5.38
C LEU A 33 24.06 -9.71 -6.71
N VAL A 34 24.05 -8.94 -7.80
CA VAL A 34 23.66 -9.46 -9.12
C VAL A 34 24.75 -10.30 -9.78
N ALA A 35 26.02 -10.12 -9.38
CA ALA A 35 27.15 -10.86 -9.95
C ALA A 35 27.45 -12.20 -9.26
N GLY A 36 26.88 -12.44 -8.06
CA GLY A 36 27.15 -13.64 -7.23
C GLY A 36 26.14 -14.79 -7.33
N ALA A 37 25.01 -14.58 -7.98
CA ALA A 37 23.88 -15.53 -7.96
C ALA A 37 23.89 -16.59 -9.08
N ALA A 38 25.01 -16.74 -9.82
CA ALA A 38 25.10 -17.68 -10.95
C ALA A 38 25.58 -19.09 -10.58
N LEU A 39 26.00 -19.36 -9.36
CA LEU A 39 26.49 -20.67 -8.93
C LEU A 39 26.03 -20.99 -7.49
N GLY A 40 24.95 -21.73 -7.36
CA GLY A 40 24.56 -22.34 -6.10
C GLY A 40 23.06 -22.31 -5.88
N GLY A 41 22.40 -23.47 -5.96
CA GLY A 41 20.98 -23.62 -5.69
C GLY A 41 20.62 -23.08 -4.30
N ALA A 42 19.87 -22.01 -4.28
CA ALA A 42 19.24 -21.52 -3.06
C ALA A 42 18.08 -22.47 -2.72
N PRO A 43 17.85 -22.81 -1.43
CA PRO A 43 16.72 -23.62 -1.03
C PRO A 43 15.42 -22.86 -1.35
N ASP A 44 14.40 -23.60 -1.77
CA ASP A 44 13.06 -23.10 -2.04
C ASP A 44 12.54 -22.26 -0.87
N VAL A 45 12.51 -20.97 -1.08
CA VAL A 45 11.88 -20.02 -0.16
C VAL A 45 10.37 -20.19 -0.32
N HIS A 46 9.74 -20.82 0.63
CA HIS A 46 8.31 -20.91 0.92
C HIS A 46 7.40 -20.59 -0.28
N ALA A 47 7.02 -21.62 -1.03
CA ALA A 47 5.84 -21.53 -1.87
C ALA A 47 4.67 -21.10 -0.98
N GLY A 48 4.15 -19.89 -1.16
CA GLY A 48 3.03 -19.37 -0.39
C GLY A 48 1.81 -20.27 -0.59
N ILE A 49 0.89 -20.24 0.35
CA ILE A 49 -0.36 -21.00 0.24
C ILE A 49 -1.17 -20.39 -0.90
N LYS A 50 -1.45 -21.16 -1.94
CA LYS A 50 -2.25 -20.72 -3.08
C LYS A 50 -3.71 -20.50 -2.68
N LEU A 51 -4.27 -19.39 -3.16
CA LEU A 51 -5.69 -19.09 -3.01
C LEU A 51 -6.51 -19.85 -4.05
N ALA A 52 -7.51 -20.60 -3.60
CA ALA A 52 -8.41 -21.30 -4.49
C ALA A 52 -9.52 -20.39 -5.01
N GLY A 53 -10.04 -20.67 -6.21
CA GLY A 53 -11.21 -19.99 -6.76
C GLY A 53 -11.00 -18.54 -7.19
N VAL A 54 -9.76 -18.11 -7.34
CA VAL A 54 -9.41 -16.76 -7.82
C VAL A 54 -9.83 -16.61 -9.28
N ARG A 55 -10.58 -15.54 -9.58
CA ARG A 55 -11.02 -15.21 -10.95
C ARG A 55 -10.12 -14.14 -11.55
N ALA A 56 -9.91 -14.20 -12.86
CA ALA A 56 -9.29 -13.11 -13.59
C ALA A 56 -10.23 -11.89 -13.60
N SER A 57 -9.69 -10.72 -13.34
CA SER A 57 -10.44 -9.47 -13.39
C SER A 57 -10.28 -8.74 -14.73
N ALA A 58 -11.27 -7.90 -15.08
CA ALA A 58 -11.14 -6.95 -16.17
C ALA A 58 -10.12 -5.81 -15.86
N TYR A 59 -9.83 -5.59 -14.58
CA TYR A 59 -8.84 -4.59 -14.14
C TYR A 59 -7.42 -5.15 -14.22
N LYS A 60 -6.89 -5.18 -15.44
CA LYS A 60 -5.59 -5.74 -15.75
C LYS A 60 -4.77 -4.77 -16.57
N LEU A 61 -3.59 -4.42 -16.09
CA LEU A 61 -2.62 -3.67 -16.88
C LEU A 61 -1.84 -4.63 -17.79
N ASP A 62 -1.55 -4.16 -18.99
CA ASP A 62 -0.63 -4.83 -19.91
C ASP A 62 0.79 -4.28 -19.72
N GLU A 63 1.33 -4.50 -18.54
CA GLU A 63 2.69 -4.12 -18.15
C GLU A 63 3.36 -5.30 -17.44
N ASP A 64 4.68 -5.40 -17.59
CA ASP A 64 5.48 -6.42 -16.91
C ASP A 64 5.30 -6.31 -15.38
N GLN A 65 4.96 -7.43 -14.78
CA GLN A 65 4.81 -7.51 -13.33
C GLN A 65 6.17 -7.41 -12.64
N THR A 66 6.24 -6.70 -11.54
CA THR A 66 7.44 -6.64 -10.72
C THR A 66 7.74 -8.03 -10.15
N PRO A 67 8.99 -8.51 -10.15
CA PRO A 67 9.31 -9.83 -9.61
C PRO A 67 8.83 -10.02 -8.17
N TYR A 68 8.26 -11.18 -7.84
CA TYR A 68 7.73 -11.54 -6.52
C TYR A 68 8.72 -11.19 -5.38
N LYS A 69 9.99 -11.57 -5.53
CA LYS A 69 11.03 -11.28 -4.56
C LYS A 69 11.12 -9.76 -4.26
N SER A 70 11.07 -8.92 -5.29
CA SER A 70 11.14 -7.46 -5.09
C SER A 70 9.93 -6.93 -4.34
N VAL A 71 8.73 -7.46 -4.62
CA VAL A 71 7.49 -7.04 -3.93
C VAL A 71 7.49 -7.49 -2.47
N THR A 72 8.06 -8.64 -2.16
CA THR A 72 8.02 -9.22 -0.80
C THR A 72 9.22 -8.84 0.07
N THR A 73 10.27 -8.20 -0.49
CA THR A 73 11.47 -7.80 0.28
C THR A 73 11.77 -6.31 0.23
N TYR A 74 10.96 -5.52 -0.46
CA TYR A 74 11.11 -4.07 -0.54
C TYR A 74 9.79 -3.40 -0.14
N ASN A 75 9.63 -3.14 1.16
CA ASN A 75 8.36 -2.76 1.77
C ASN A 75 8.46 -1.46 2.56
N ASN A 76 7.32 -0.80 2.75
CA ASN A 76 7.14 0.35 3.63
C ASN A 76 6.11 0.01 4.72
N PHE A 77 6.38 -1.01 5.52
CA PHE A 77 5.53 -1.38 6.64
C PHE A 77 6.24 -1.01 7.94
N TYR A 78 6.09 0.26 8.35
CA TYR A 78 6.85 0.84 9.47
C TYR A 78 6.50 0.22 10.83
N GLU A 79 5.39 -0.50 10.91
CA GLU A 79 5.06 -1.37 12.04
C GLU A 79 6.15 -2.41 12.32
N PHE A 80 6.92 -2.80 11.29
CA PHE A 80 8.00 -3.78 11.38
C PHE A 80 9.39 -3.18 11.27
N GLY A 81 9.49 -1.87 10.99
CA GLY A 81 10.75 -1.15 10.88
C GLY A 81 10.78 -0.17 9.70
N THR A 82 11.74 0.76 9.70
CA THR A 82 11.81 1.87 8.74
C THR A 82 12.66 1.56 7.50
N GLY A 83 13.51 0.55 7.57
CA GLY A 83 14.27 0.04 6.42
C GLY A 83 13.39 -0.74 5.45
N LYS A 84 13.77 -0.80 4.19
CA LYS A 84 12.95 -1.47 3.14
C LYS A 84 12.92 -2.99 3.29
N SER A 85 13.93 -3.60 3.89
CA SER A 85 14.00 -5.03 4.19
C SER A 85 13.41 -5.38 5.56
N ASP A 86 13.34 -4.41 6.49
CA ASP A 86 12.89 -4.65 7.87
C ASP A 86 11.55 -5.39 7.95
N PRO A 87 10.51 -5.04 7.18
CA PRO A 87 9.26 -5.77 7.24
C PRO A 87 9.40 -7.26 6.87
N ALA A 88 10.20 -7.58 5.85
CA ALA A 88 10.43 -8.97 5.47
C ALA A 88 11.19 -9.76 6.54
N GLU A 89 12.12 -9.10 7.25
CA GLU A 89 12.93 -9.71 8.30
C GLU A 89 12.14 -9.85 9.62
N ASN A 90 11.28 -8.88 9.97
CA ASN A 90 10.67 -8.78 11.29
C ASN A 90 9.22 -9.28 11.36
N ALA A 91 8.50 -9.42 10.22
CA ALA A 91 7.08 -9.82 10.22
C ALA A 91 6.84 -11.32 10.33
N GLY A 92 7.89 -12.16 10.33
CA GLY A 92 7.74 -13.62 10.25
C GLY A 92 6.92 -14.23 11.39
N SER A 93 6.97 -13.67 12.60
CA SER A 93 6.22 -14.13 13.77
C SER A 93 4.82 -13.50 13.90
N PHE A 94 4.43 -12.61 13.02
CA PHE A 94 3.14 -11.94 13.07
C PHE A 94 1.99 -12.92 12.83
N ARG A 95 0.99 -12.90 13.72
CA ARG A 95 -0.15 -13.81 13.69
C ARG A 95 -1.29 -13.19 12.90
N THR A 96 -1.66 -13.82 11.81
CA THR A 96 -2.76 -13.41 10.94
C THR A 96 -4.08 -14.15 11.20
N ARG A 97 -4.06 -15.10 12.14
CA ARG A 97 -5.27 -15.86 12.57
C ARG A 97 -5.20 -16.22 14.07
N PRO A 98 -6.34 -16.14 14.79
CA PRO A 98 -7.62 -15.56 14.32
C PRO A 98 -7.50 -14.07 14.07
N TRP A 99 -8.32 -13.53 13.13
CA TRP A 99 -8.34 -12.11 12.81
C TRP A 99 -9.76 -11.61 12.62
N THR A 100 -10.08 -10.47 13.24
CA THR A 100 -11.37 -9.78 13.08
C THR A 100 -11.16 -8.36 12.57
N VAL A 101 -12.14 -7.88 11.81
CA VAL A 101 -12.26 -6.48 11.40
C VAL A 101 -13.51 -5.92 12.06
N THR A 102 -13.35 -4.90 12.88
CA THR A 102 -14.46 -4.19 13.50
C THR A 102 -15.00 -3.13 12.54
N VAL A 103 -16.29 -3.12 12.32
CA VAL A 103 -17.00 -2.09 11.56
C VAL A 103 -17.93 -1.35 12.51
N GLU A 104 -17.74 -0.04 12.63
CA GLU A 104 -18.49 0.81 13.56
C GLU A 104 -18.73 2.21 13.00
N GLY A 105 -19.34 3.09 13.79
CA GLY A 105 -19.63 4.47 13.42
C GLY A 105 -21.01 4.64 12.75
N GLU A 106 -21.07 5.47 11.72
CA GLU A 106 -22.32 5.83 11.05
C GLU A 106 -22.80 4.73 10.07
N VAL A 107 -23.06 3.54 10.61
CA VAL A 107 -23.50 2.34 9.88
C VAL A 107 -24.78 1.77 10.49
N GLY A 108 -25.56 1.05 9.68
CA GLY A 108 -26.75 0.34 10.12
C GLY A 108 -26.44 -1.03 10.74
N ASN A 109 -25.34 -1.66 10.29
CA ASN A 109 -24.92 -3.00 10.69
C ASN A 109 -23.50 -2.98 11.26
N PRO A 110 -23.29 -2.40 12.45
CA PRO A 110 -21.99 -2.47 13.13
C PRO A 110 -21.71 -3.90 13.59
N GLY A 111 -20.44 -4.26 13.75
CA GLY A 111 -20.06 -5.56 14.26
C GLY A 111 -18.63 -5.95 13.99
N GLU A 112 -18.24 -7.12 14.51
CA GLU A 112 -16.96 -7.75 14.26
C GLU A 112 -17.12 -8.83 13.19
N TYR A 113 -16.29 -8.75 12.17
CA TYR A 113 -16.29 -9.68 11.05
C TYR A 113 -14.98 -10.46 11.05
N ASP A 114 -15.05 -11.77 11.24
CA ASP A 114 -13.87 -12.62 11.09
C ASP A 114 -13.42 -12.67 9.62
N ILE A 115 -12.13 -12.90 9.43
CA ILE A 115 -11.51 -12.90 8.08
C ILE A 115 -12.15 -13.92 7.14
N ASP A 116 -12.58 -15.08 7.65
CA ASP A 116 -13.17 -16.13 6.82
C ASP A 116 -14.58 -15.76 6.35
N SER A 117 -15.30 -14.99 7.14
CA SER A 117 -16.58 -14.39 6.75
C SER A 117 -16.40 -13.30 5.69
N LEU A 118 -15.36 -12.47 5.83
CA LEU A 118 -15.02 -11.44 4.84
C LEU A 118 -14.63 -12.05 3.49
N LEU A 119 -13.86 -13.12 3.49
CA LEU A 119 -13.46 -13.84 2.27
C LEU A 119 -14.63 -14.46 1.49
N LYS A 120 -15.80 -14.59 2.12
CA LYS A 120 -17.03 -15.12 1.50
C LYS A 120 -17.97 -14.03 0.96
N LEU A 121 -17.67 -12.75 1.20
CA LEU A 121 -18.54 -11.64 0.77
C LEU A 121 -18.66 -11.53 -0.74
N ALA A 122 -17.57 -11.79 -1.46
CA ALA A 122 -17.51 -11.74 -2.91
C ALA A 122 -16.46 -12.72 -3.45
N PRO A 123 -16.56 -13.13 -4.72
CA PRO A 123 -15.50 -13.89 -5.37
C PRO A 123 -14.18 -13.14 -5.33
N LEU A 124 -13.10 -13.87 -5.04
CA LEU A 124 -11.75 -13.30 -5.12
C LEU A 124 -11.37 -13.08 -6.59
N GLU A 125 -10.80 -11.91 -6.87
CA GLU A 125 -10.31 -11.53 -8.19
C GLU A 125 -8.81 -11.23 -8.15
N GLU A 126 -8.08 -11.63 -9.19
CA GLU A 126 -6.72 -11.13 -9.40
C GLU A 126 -6.77 -9.85 -10.23
N ARG A 127 -6.19 -8.79 -9.69
CA ARG A 127 -6.12 -7.46 -10.30
C ARG A 127 -4.67 -6.99 -10.40
N VAL A 128 -4.22 -6.76 -11.62
CA VAL A 128 -2.86 -6.26 -11.86
C VAL A 128 -2.88 -4.74 -11.79
N TYR A 129 -2.32 -4.20 -10.73
CA TYR A 129 -2.32 -2.76 -10.46
C TYR A 129 -0.92 -2.17 -10.44
N ARG A 130 -0.77 -0.94 -10.98
CA ARG A 130 0.35 -0.08 -10.61
C ARG A 130 0.20 0.33 -9.16
N MET A 131 1.28 0.24 -8.44
CA MET A 131 1.45 0.89 -7.14
C MET A 131 2.60 1.89 -7.26
N ARG A 132 2.39 3.09 -6.77
CA ARG A 132 3.43 4.10 -6.70
C ARG A 132 3.56 4.62 -5.28
N CYS A 133 4.78 4.60 -4.78
CA CYS A 133 5.09 5.16 -3.49
C CYS A 133 5.37 6.67 -3.61
N VAL A 134 5.01 7.44 -2.58
CA VAL A 134 5.39 8.86 -2.45
C VAL A 134 6.91 9.05 -2.53
N GLU A 135 7.69 8.06 -2.18
CA GLU A 135 9.16 8.06 -2.31
C GLU A 135 9.68 8.01 -3.76
N GLY A 136 8.79 8.01 -4.75
CA GLY A 136 9.18 8.07 -6.16
C GLY A 136 9.62 6.73 -6.76
N TRP A 137 9.25 5.61 -6.17
CA TRP A 137 9.38 4.27 -6.78
C TRP A 137 8.03 3.64 -7.03
N SER A 138 7.97 2.69 -7.95
CA SER A 138 6.73 2.02 -8.34
C SER A 138 6.92 0.54 -8.62
N MET A 139 5.83 -0.19 -8.55
CA MET A 139 5.72 -1.61 -8.86
C MET A 139 4.45 -1.89 -9.65
N VAL A 140 4.40 -3.00 -10.37
CA VAL A 140 3.19 -3.59 -10.94
C VAL A 140 2.94 -4.90 -10.20
N ILE A 141 1.83 -4.99 -9.48
CA ILE A 141 1.57 -6.09 -8.55
C ILE A 141 0.22 -6.73 -8.89
N PRO A 142 0.19 -8.06 -9.09
CA PRO A 142 -1.05 -8.83 -9.22
C PRO A 142 -1.63 -9.11 -7.83
N TRP A 143 -2.48 -8.22 -7.35
CA TRP A 143 -3.19 -8.36 -6.10
C TRP A 143 -4.36 -9.33 -6.22
N VAL A 144 -4.60 -10.11 -5.19
CA VAL A 144 -5.79 -10.94 -5.07
C VAL A 144 -6.66 -10.39 -3.94
N GLY A 145 -7.95 -10.18 -4.22
CA GLY A 145 -8.86 -9.63 -3.23
C GLY A 145 -10.28 -9.45 -3.76
N PHE A 146 -11.04 -8.62 -3.07
CA PHE A 146 -12.41 -8.25 -3.43
C PHE A 146 -12.64 -6.74 -3.23
N PRO A 147 -13.63 -6.13 -3.92
CA PRO A 147 -13.88 -4.70 -3.81
C PRO A 147 -14.26 -4.29 -2.38
N LEU A 148 -13.72 -3.18 -1.87
CA LEU A 148 -14.05 -2.63 -0.56
C LEU A 148 -15.56 -2.36 -0.41
N HIS A 149 -16.21 -1.93 -1.48
CA HIS A 149 -17.65 -1.60 -1.44
C HIS A 149 -18.55 -2.78 -1.01
N GLU A 150 -18.07 -4.02 -1.07
CA GLU A 150 -18.83 -5.18 -0.57
C GLU A 150 -18.94 -5.17 0.97
N ILE A 151 -17.87 -4.76 1.65
CA ILE A 151 -17.91 -4.53 3.10
C ILE A 151 -18.82 -3.34 3.42
N ILE A 152 -18.66 -2.23 2.68
CA ILE A 152 -19.45 -1.01 2.92
C ILE A 152 -20.93 -1.26 2.72
N ARG A 153 -21.35 -1.96 1.66
CA ARG A 153 -22.74 -2.33 1.43
C ARG A 153 -23.31 -3.17 2.56
N ARG A 154 -22.55 -4.13 3.05
CA ARG A 154 -22.94 -4.97 4.19
C ARG A 154 -23.08 -4.15 5.47
N ALA A 155 -22.21 -3.18 5.68
CA ALA A 155 -22.24 -2.27 6.82
C ALA A 155 -23.46 -1.33 6.81
N ALA A 156 -24.10 -1.14 5.63
CA ALA A 156 -25.25 -0.25 5.43
C ALA A 156 -24.98 1.18 5.96
N PRO A 157 -24.08 1.95 5.35
CA PRO A 157 -23.72 3.28 5.83
C PRO A 157 -24.96 4.20 5.83
N ARG A 158 -25.08 5.03 6.86
CA ARG A 158 -26.14 6.02 6.98
C ARG A 158 -25.90 7.20 6.02
N GLY A 159 -26.92 7.97 5.70
CA GLY A 159 -26.83 9.06 4.71
C GLY A 159 -25.87 10.20 5.09
N ASN A 160 -25.49 10.30 6.36
CA ASN A 160 -24.49 11.26 6.86
C ASN A 160 -23.06 10.72 6.86
N ALA A 161 -22.83 9.43 6.59
CA ALA A 161 -21.49 8.84 6.46
C ALA A 161 -20.80 9.37 5.19
N LYS A 162 -19.77 10.18 5.36
CA LYS A 162 -19.04 10.83 4.24
C LYS A 162 -17.66 10.25 4.01
N TYR A 163 -17.09 9.62 5.02
CA TYR A 163 -15.73 9.10 5.03
C TYR A 163 -15.72 7.70 5.61
N VAL A 164 -14.73 6.91 5.21
CA VAL A 164 -14.38 5.63 5.79
C VAL A 164 -13.00 5.78 6.39
N GLU A 165 -12.88 5.55 7.70
CA GLU A 165 -11.62 5.53 8.43
C GLU A 165 -11.13 4.10 8.59
N PHE A 166 -9.85 3.90 8.44
CA PHE A 166 -9.17 2.62 8.63
C PHE A 166 -8.14 2.78 9.75
N VAL A 167 -8.30 2.02 10.81
CA VAL A 167 -7.37 2.00 11.94
C VAL A 167 -6.63 0.68 11.93
N THR A 168 -5.29 0.73 11.90
CA THR A 168 -4.45 -0.48 11.88
C THR A 168 -4.36 -1.10 13.27
N LEU A 169 -3.94 -2.37 13.33
CA LEU A 169 -3.67 -3.04 14.60
C LEU A 169 -2.56 -2.30 15.35
N ASN A 170 -2.79 -2.04 16.65
CA ASN A 170 -1.78 -1.54 17.58
C ASN A 170 -1.34 -2.66 18.52
N ASP A 171 -0.33 -3.41 18.13
CA ASP A 171 0.26 -4.47 18.95
C ASP A 171 1.79 -4.40 18.93
N ARG A 172 2.35 -3.66 19.87
CA ARG A 172 3.79 -3.44 20.02
C ARG A 172 4.60 -4.71 20.31
N ARG A 173 3.94 -5.83 20.63
CA ARG A 173 4.62 -7.13 20.82
C ARG A 173 4.89 -7.81 19.51
N GLN A 174 3.93 -7.76 18.57
CA GLN A 174 4.04 -8.37 17.28
C GLN A 174 4.63 -7.41 16.22
N MET A 175 4.45 -6.09 16.44
CA MET A 175 4.86 -5.01 15.54
C MET A 175 5.91 -4.12 16.21
N PRO A 176 7.19 -4.49 16.18
CA PRO A 176 8.24 -3.81 16.94
C PRO A 176 8.47 -2.35 16.54
N GLY A 177 8.19 -1.99 15.28
CA GLY A 177 8.29 -0.62 14.79
C GLY A 177 7.34 0.36 15.48
N GLN A 178 6.21 -0.13 16.00
CA GLN A 178 5.26 0.68 16.79
C GLN A 178 5.80 1.12 18.17
N ARG A 179 6.98 0.66 18.56
CA ARG A 179 7.69 1.17 19.75
C ARG A 179 8.43 2.48 19.46
N SER A 180 8.69 2.76 18.19
CA SER A 180 9.33 4.00 17.75
C SER A 180 8.30 5.14 17.66
N ARG A 181 8.80 6.38 17.66
CA ARG A 181 8.00 7.59 17.48
C ARG A 181 8.08 8.13 16.03
N VAL A 182 8.38 7.25 15.07
CA VAL A 182 8.51 7.64 13.66
C VAL A 182 7.16 8.03 13.04
N LEU A 183 6.08 7.43 13.55
CA LEU A 183 4.70 7.76 13.23
C LEU A 183 3.84 7.76 14.50
N ASP A 184 2.67 8.37 14.43
CA ASP A 184 1.64 8.22 15.45
C ASP A 184 0.96 6.86 15.29
N TRP A 185 0.82 6.13 16.41
CA TRP A 185 0.23 4.80 16.44
C TRP A 185 -1.05 4.74 17.25
N PRO A 186 -2.07 4.01 16.82
CA PRO A 186 -2.17 3.23 15.58
C PRO A 186 -2.13 4.10 14.33
N TYR A 187 -1.63 3.55 13.23
CA TYR A 187 -1.68 4.24 11.95
C TYR A 187 -3.13 4.32 11.46
N VAL A 188 -3.55 5.49 11.02
CA VAL A 188 -4.93 5.78 10.62
C VAL A 188 -4.96 6.30 9.20
N GLU A 189 -5.95 5.88 8.45
CA GLU A 189 -6.17 6.24 7.07
C GLU A 189 -7.61 6.60 6.79
N GLY A 190 -7.85 7.42 5.78
CA GLY A 190 -9.18 7.85 5.39
C GLY A 190 -9.44 7.84 3.89
N LEU A 191 -10.64 7.41 3.52
CA LEU A 191 -11.18 7.58 2.17
C LEU A 191 -12.48 8.35 2.23
N ARG A 192 -12.73 9.19 1.24
CA ARG A 192 -14.09 9.68 1.01
C ARG A 192 -14.97 8.51 0.61
N MET A 193 -16.28 8.62 0.87
CA MET A 193 -17.22 7.54 0.57
C MET A 193 -17.21 7.17 -0.93
N ASP A 194 -17.09 8.13 -1.84
CA ASP A 194 -17.03 7.87 -3.28
C ASP A 194 -15.74 7.13 -3.69
N GLU A 195 -14.61 7.41 -3.04
CA GLU A 195 -13.36 6.69 -3.23
C GLU A 195 -13.45 5.26 -2.69
N ALA A 196 -14.04 5.11 -1.49
CA ALA A 196 -14.23 3.81 -0.86
C ALA A 196 -15.21 2.92 -1.64
N MET A 197 -16.23 3.51 -2.26
CA MET A 197 -17.20 2.82 -3.11
C MET A 197 -16.73 2.58 -4.54
N ASN A 198 -15.59 3.15 -4.94
CA ASN A 198 -15.06 2.97 -6.30
C ASN A 198 -14.70 1.49 -6.54
N PRO A 199 -15.08 0.91 -7.68
CA PRO A 199 -14.80 -0.48 -8.01
C PRO A 199 -13.31 -0.85 -8.00
N LEU A 200 -12.40 0.11 -8.21
CA LEU A 200 -10.96 -0.12 -8.17
C LEU A 200 -10.41 -0.26 -6.74
N THR A 201 -11.12 0.25 -5.73
CA THR A 201 -10.68 0.14 -4.33
C THR A 201 -10.82 -1.30 -3.87
N LEU A 202 -9.71 -1.92 -3.51
CA LEU A 202 -9.59 -3.34 -3.23
C LEU A 202 -9.22 -3.61 -1.77
N MET A 203 -9.87 -4.59 -1.17
CA MET A 203 -9.37 -5.28 0.02
C MET A 203 -8.57 -6.48 -0.45
N ALA A 204 -7.24 -6.35 -0.41
CA ALA A 204 -6.33 -7.39 -0.84
C ALA A 204 -6.05 -8.39 0.29
N VAL A 205 -6.13 -9.68 -0.04
CA VAL A 205 -5.87 -10.82 0.84
C VAL A 205 -4.78 -11.73 0.28
N GLY A 206 -4.28 -11.41 -0.91
CA GLY A 206 -3.21 -12.15 -1.58
C GLY A 206 -2.51 -11.32 -2.64
N LEU A 207 -1.44 -11.90 -3.17
CA LEU A 207 -0.69 -11.42 -4.34
C LEU A 207 -0.07 -12.61 -5.08
N TYR A 208 0.09 -12.49 -6.40
CA TYR A 208 0.60 -13.58 -7.28
C TYR A 208 -0.15 -14.90 -7.11
N GLY A 209 -1.47 -14.85 -6.86
CA GLY A 209 -2.29 -16.06 -6.65
C GLY A 209 -2.13 -16.72 -5.28
N GLU A 210 -1.32 -16.16 -4.39
CA GLU A 210 -0.99 -16.72 -3.06
C GLU A 210 -1.55 -15.84 -1.93
N VAL A 211 -1.69 -16.42 -0.74
CA VAL A 211 -2.05 -15.70 0.48
C VAL A 211 -1.05 -14.57 0.73
N LEU A 212 -1.56 -13.44 1.15
CA LEU A 212 -0.76 -12.23 1.39
C LEU A 212 0.34 -12.48 2.43
N PRO A 213 1.61 -12.24 2.11
CA PRO A 213 2.70 -12.33 3.09
C PRO A 213 2.54 -11.28 4.21
N ASN A 214 3.03 -11.59 5.40
CA ASN A 214 2.93 -10.71 6.57
C ASN A 214 3.46 -9.30 6.29
N GLN A 215 4.65 -9.20 5.70
CA GLN A 215 5.30 -7.93 5.35
C GLN A 215 4.57 -7.15 4.24
N ASN A 216 3.61 -7.75 3.57
CA ASN A 216 2.77 -7.10 2.57
C ASN A 216 1.38 -6.74 3.09
N GLY A 217 1.12 -6.89 4.39
CA GLY A 217 -0.10 -6.46 5.06
C GLY A 217 -1.14 -7.55 5.29
N ALA A 218 -0.69 -8.82 5.48
CA ALA A 218 -1.59 -9.92 5.87
C ALA A 218 -2.33 -9.63 7.19
N PRO A 219 -3.53 -10.19 7.38
CA PRO A 219 -4.27 -11.05 6.46
C PRO A 219 -5.09 -10.29 5.41
N ILE A 220 -5.30 -8.99 5.59
CA ILE A 220 -6.10 -8.13 4.72
C ILE A 220 -5.58 -6.71 4.74
N ARG A 221 -5.51 -6.08 3.59
CA ARG A 221 -5.08 -4.69 3.45
C ARG A 221 -5.86 -3.93 2.39
N LEU A 222 -5.90 -2.62 2.54
CA LEU A 222 -6.44 -1.70 1.54
C LEU A 222 -5.44 -1.51 0.39
N VAL A 223 -5.95 -1.46 -0.85
CA VAL A 223 -5.21 -1.05 -2.05
C VAL A 223 -6.06 -0.07 -2.85
N VAL A 224 -5.52 1.12 -3.08
CA VAL A 224 -6.14 2.20 -3.86
C VAL A 224 -5.19 2.58 -4.99
N PRO A 225 -5.34 2.02 -6.21
CA PRO A 225 -4.29 2.05 -7.22
C PRO A 225 -3.97 3.44 -7.78
N TRP A 226 -4.90 4.39 -7.72
CA TRP A 226 -4.69 5.75 -8.23
C TRP A 226 -4.11 6.72 -7.19
N LYS A 227 -4.00 6.30 -5.91
CA LYS A 227 -3.34 7.07 -4.85
C LYS A 227 -1.90 6.59 -4.66
N TYR A 228 -1.04 7.44 -4.09
CA TYR A 228 0.34 7.08 -3.84
C TYR A 228 0.47 6.28 -2.54
N GLY A 229 1.13 5.14 -2.61
CA GLY A 229 1.36 4.26 -1.48
C GLY A 229 2.38 4.79 -0.48
N PHE A 230 2.30 4.34 0.72
CA PHE A 230 2.88 4.72 2.00
C PHE A 230 2.07 5.80 2.73
N TYR A 231 1.65 6.79 2.02
CA TYR A 231 0.52 7.63 2.32
C TYR A 231 -0.56 7.34 1.28
N SER A 232 -0.81 6.07 0.93
CA SER A 232 -1.78 5.70 -0.09
C SER A 232 -3.18 6.12 0.27
N ASN A 233 -3.30 6.53 1.48
CA ASN A 233 -4.52 6.96 2.08
C ASN A 233 -4.44 8.38 2.49
N VAL A 234 -3.40 9.05 2.06
CA VAL A 234 -3.35 10.46 2.28
C VAL A 234 -4.67 11.04 1.88
N ASN A 235 -5.28 11.59 2.88
CA ASN A 235 -6.09 12.73 2.68
C ASN A 235 -5.54 13.47 1.44
N PRO A 236 -6.27 13.58 0.31
CA PRO A 236 -5.81 14.30 -0.86
C PRO A 236 -5.45 15.77 -0.57
N GLN A 237 -5.57 16.19 0.68
CA GLN A 237 -5.19 17.49 1.21
C GLN A 237 -3.75 17.59 1.68
N VAL A 238 -2.99 16.49 1.73
CA VAL A 238 -1.57 16.55 2.10
C VAL A 238 -0.73 16.66 0.84
N ASP A 239 0.02 17.75 0.75
CA ASP A 239 0.91 18.08 -0.35
C ASP A 239 1.83 16.91 -0.71
N HIS A 240 1.70 16.45 -1.94
CA HIS A 240 2.75 15.60 -2.50
C HIS A 240 4.05 16.39 -2.58
N PRO A 241 5.15 15.86 -2.06
CA PRO A 241 6.44 16.49 -2.27
C PRO A 241 6.66 16.67 -3.76
N ARG A 242 6.79 17.91 -4.23
CA ARG A 242 6.96 18.26 -5.65
C ARG A 242 8.04 17.43 -6.36
N TRP A 243 9.04 16.98 -5.62
CA TRP A 243 10.13 16.14 -6.11
C TRP A 243 9.70 14.71 -6.48
N SER A 244 8.56 14.22 -5.97
CA SER A 244 8.09 12.86 -6.24
C SER A 244 7.12 12.77 -7.43
N GLN A 245 6.65 13.91 -7.93
CA GLN A 245 5.55 13.95 -8.91
C GLN A 245 6.00 13.78 -10.36
N ALA A 246 7.20 14.24 -10.72
CA ALA A 246 7.60 14.31 -12.12
C ALA A 246 8.08 12.97 -12.69
N LYS A 247 8.80 12.19 -11.89
CA LYS A 247 9.41 10.93 -12.36
C LYS A 247 9.42 9.86 -11.27
N GLU A 248 9.25 8.61 -11.70
CA GLU A 248 9.30 7.45 -10.83
C GLU A 248 10.33 6.43 -11.32
N ARG A 249 10.84 5.62 -10.39
CA ARG A 249 11.70 4.48 -10.68
C ARG A 249 10.89 3.20 -10.51
N ARG A 250 10.61 2.51 -11.60
CA ARG A 250 10.01 1.18 -11.54
C ARG A 250 11.04 0.20 -10.96
N ILE A 251 10.66 -0.55 -9.92
CA ILE A 251 11.52 -1.57 -9.34
C ILE A 251 11.75 -2.67 -10.36
N GLY A 252 13.03 -2.97 -10.63
CA GLY A 252 13.46 -3.89 -11.69
C GLY A 252 13.87 -3.20 -13.00
N GLU A 253 13.64 -1.88 -13.16
CA GLU A 253 14.05 -1.12 -14.33
C GLU A 253 15.26 -0.21 -14.02
N PHE A 254 16.08 0.04 -15.04
CA PHE A 254 17.27 0.93 -14.91
C PHE A 254 16.93 2.41 -15.07
N PHE A 255 15.93 2.75 -15.87
CA PHE A 255 15.59 4.13 -16.20
C PHE A 255 14.36 4.60 -15.42
N LYS A 256 14.34 5.89 -15.11
CA LYS A 256 13.16 6.55 -14.58
C LYS A 256 12.15 6.78 -15.69
N ARG A 257 10.87 6.60 -15.39
CA ARG A 257 9.73 6.95 -16.26
C ARG A 257 8.99 8.17 -15.73
N ASP A 258 8.20 8.79 -16.57
CA ASP A 258 7.32 9.88 -16.14
C ASP A 258 6.18 9.33 -15.28
N THR A 259 5.84 10.06 -14.22
CA THR A 259 4.72 9.74 -13.37
C THR A 259 3.41 10.10 -14.07
N LEU A 260 2.49 9.17 -14.15
CA LEU A 260 1.17 9.38 -14.74
C LEU A 260 0.21 9.97 -13.68
N MET A 261 -0.60 10.97 -14.10
CA MET A 261 -1.65 11.52 -13.25
C MET A 261 -2.59 10.39 -12.78
N PHE A 262 -2.99 10.42 -11.51
CA PHE A 262 -3.75 9.34 -10.89
C PHE A 262 -3.11 7.95 -11.11
N ASN A 263 -1.79 7.90 -11.18
CA ASN A 263 -1.04 6.67 -11.47
C ASN A 263 -1.49 5.95 -12.76
N GLY A 264 -2.03 6.71 -13.71
CA GLY A 264 -2.57 6.21 -14.97
C GLY A 264 -4.01 5.72 -14.93
N TYR A 265 -4.74 5.95 -13.84
CA TYR A 265 -6.17 5.60 -13.69
C TYR A 265 -7.10 6.79 -13.91
N GLY A 266 -6.65 7.84 -14.60
CA GLY A 266 -7.42 9.07 -14.80
C GLY A 266 -8.79 8.86 -15.42
N GLU A 267 -8.92 7.99 -16.42
CA GLU A 267 -10.20 7.68 -17.05
C GLU A 267 -11.25 7.13 -16.06
N GLN A 268 -10.80 6.34 -15.08
CA GLN A 268 -11.68 5.69 -14.10
C GLN A 268 -12.02 6.58 -12.92
N VAL A 269 -11.15 7.55 -12.58
CA VAL A 269 -11.27 8.25 -11.29
C VAL A 269 -11.33 9.76 -11.37
N ALA A 270 -10.88 10.39 -12.48
CA ALA A 270 -10.81 11.86 -12.56
C ALA A 270 -12.16 12.55 -12.31
N GLN A 271 -13.26 11.91 -12.68
CA GLN A 271 -14.61 12.46 -12.47
C GLN A 271 -14.94 12.69 -10.98
N MET A 272 -14.41 11.87 -10.07
CA MET A 272 -14.61 12.02 -8.62
C MET A 272 -13.98 13.30 -8.07
N TYR A 273 -13.01 13.85 -8.78
CA TYR A 273 -12.23 15.03 -8.37
C TYR A 273 -12.61 16.28 -9.17
N ARG A 274 -13.67 16.22 -9.97
CA ARG A 274 -14.12 17.34 -10.79
C ARG A 274 -14.52 18.54 -9.92
N GLY A 275 -13.94 19.70 -10.22
CA GLY A 275 -14.18 20.92 -9.46
C GLY A 275 -13.31 21.09 -8.19
N MET A 276 -12.47 20.11 -7.87
CA MET A 276 -11.47 20.26 -6.82
C MET A 276 -10.21 20.94 -7.36
N ASP A 277 -9.60 21.79 -6.56
CA ASP A 277 -8.28 22.35 -6.86
C ASP A 277 -7.20 21.30 -6.56
N LEU A 278 -6.79 20.57 -7.59
CA LEU A 278 -5.80 19.51 -7.45
C LEU A 278 -4.40 20.03 -7.05
N LYS A 279 -4.11 21.32 -7.22
CA LYS A 279 -2.84 21.91 -6.73
C LYS A 279 -2.87 22.15 -5.24
N LYS A 280 -4.07 22.33 -4.69
CA LYS A 280 -4.30 22.52 -3.26
C LYS A 280 -4.51 21.22 -2.52
N PHE A 281 -5.07 20.20 -3.19
CA PHE A 281 -5.54 18.97 -2.57
C PHE A 281 -4.81 17.70 -3.05
N PHE A 282 -3.73 17.86 -3.85
CA PHE A 282 -2.87 16.77 -4.32
C PHE A 282 -1.39 17.12 -4.25
#